data_960fc9c58d4afb23b6a234c9577e33b7
#
_entry.id   960fc9c58d4afb23b6a234c9577e33b7
#
_cell.length_a   1.000
_cell.length_b   1.000
_cell.length_c   1.000
_cell.angle_alpha   90.00
_cell.angle_beta   90.00
_cell.angle_gamma   90.00
#
_symmetry.space_group_name_H-M   'P 1'
#
loop_
_entity.id
_entity.type
_entity.pdbx_description
1 polymer ?
#
loop_
_entity_poly.entity_id
_entity_poly.type
_entity_poly.pdbx_seq_one_letter_code
_entity_poly.pdbx_strand_id
1 'polypeptide(L)'
;MAGKTKNSEPKMRLDLRAKMYIVLCVCSLMLLVSVGIAFLLVGGFGSGDAASDSAVEPESVITESGYNKEENTIDTAAFSSTILPESSDAGQTYVDETLFLGDSNTARMYRMFDYCTYDNAIGSVGMSAKSLATYACVELNNSGTYVTMAKAVAGMQPKRVIITFGTNDLSPSYKAADFVKNYQTGIESIVEAYPSVDIIINAIPPLGQQHSNQSLTQTQVDEYNKALVEMCKEKG
;
A
#
# COMPACT_ATOMS: atom_id res chain seq x y z
N MET A 1 7.82 -75.64 18.82
CA MET A 1 7.76 -74.19 18.87
C MET A 1 7.95 -73.67 17.46
N ALA A 2 6.88 -73.23 16.80
CA ALA A 2 6.91 -72.82 15.41
C ALA A 2 7.03 -71.26 15.38
N GLY A 3 8.12 -70.81 14.80
CA GLY A 3 8.37 -69.37 14.62
C GLY A 3 7.55 -68.74 13.46
N LYS A 4 6.69 -67.76 13.75
CA LYS A 4 5.96 -67.02 12.75
C LYS A 4 6.90 -66.05 12.06
N THR A 5 7.23 -66.23 10.81
CA THR A 5 7.88 -65.30 9.92
C THR A 5 6.88 -64.21 9.54
N LYS A 6 7.17 -62.98 9.92
CA LYS A 6 6.43 -61.78 9.52
C LYS A 6 6.86 -61.39 8.09
N ASN A 7 5.98 -61.67 7.11
CA ASN A 7 6.14 -61.11 5.76
C ASN A 7 5.96 -59.57 5.83
N SER A 8 7.03 -58.84 5.62
CA SER A 8 6.98 -57.40 5.39
C SER A 8 6.75 -57.13 3.90
N GLU A 9 5.58 -56.59 3.56
CA GLU A 9 5.29 -56.14 2.21
C GLU A 9 6.29 -55.06 1.77
N PRO A 10 6.78 -55.09 0.53
CA PRO A 10 7.69 -54.06 0.02
C PRO A 10 6.94 -52.73 -0.12
N LYS A 11 7.31 -51.74 0.66
CA LYS A 11 6.84 -50.33 0.47
C LYS A 11 7.35 -49.83 -0.87
N MET A 12 6.46 -49.73 -1.86
CA MET A 12 6.75 -49.19 -3.17
C MET A 12 7.14 -47.67 -3.01
N ARG A 13 8.45 -47.40 -3.12
CA ARG A 13 8.95 -45.98 -3.14
C ARG A 13 8.80 -45.47 -4.56
N LEU A 14 7.81 -44.63 -4.78
CA LEU A 14 7.67 -43.91 -6.05
C LEU A 14 8.95 -43.07 -6.31
N ASP A 15 9.48 -43.23 -7.53
CA ASP A 15 10.59 -42.40 -8.02
C ASP A 15 10.23 -40.91 -8.02
N LEU A 16 11.22 -40.03 -7.85
CA LEU A 16 11.04 -38.59 -7.79
C LEU A 16 10.29 -38.05 -9.01
N ARG A 17 10.56 -38.60 -10.19
CA ARG A 17 9.86 -38.25 -11.44
C ARG A 17 8.37 -38.61 -11.39
N ALA A 18 8.03 -39.79 -10.87
CA ALA A 18 6.64 -40.18 -10.71
C ALA A 18 5.88 -39.29 -9.71
N LYS A 19 6.53 -38.88 -8.63
CA LYS A 19 5.96 -37.90 -7.69
C LYS A 19 5.70 -36.53 -8.33
N MET A 20 6.65 -36.06 -9.13
CA MET A 20 6.47 -34.78 -9.89
C MET A 20 5.29 -34.88 -10.86
N TYR A 21 5.14 -35.96 -11.61
CA TYR A 21 4.01 -36.15 -12.53
C TYR A 21 2.68 -36.19 -11.80
N ILE A 22 2.61 -36.87 -10.65
CA ILE A 22 1.38 -36.91 -9.83
C ILE A 22 1.01 -35.50 -9.36
N VAL A 23 1.98 -34.68 -8.87
CA VAL A 23 1.73 -33.30 -8.44
C VAL A 23 1.25 -32.43 -9.60
N LEU A 24 1.88 -32.54 -10.78
CA LEU A 24 1.46 -31.82 -11.97
C LEU A 24 0.05 -32.19 -12.42
N CYS A 25 -0.29 -33.47 -12.42
CA CYS A 25 -1.65 -33.95 -12.76
C CYS A 25 -2.69 -33.46 -11.75
N VAL A 26 -2.41 -33.46 -10.45
CA VAL A 26 -3.32 -32.93 -9.43
C VAL A 26 -3.52 -31.43 -9.58
N CYS A 27 -2.44 -30.66 -9.81
CA CYS A 27 -2.54 -29.22 -10.04
C CYS A 27 -3.34 -28.88 -11.31
N SER A 28 -3.13 -29.64 -12.41
CA SER A 28 -3.89 -29.46 -13.64
C SER A 28 -5.38 -29.78 -13.45
N LEU A 29 -5.69 -30.84 -12.70
CA LEU A 29 -7.08 -31.21 -12.40
C LEU A 29 -7.77 -30.14 -11.54
N MET A 30 -7.09 -29.60 -10.54
CA MET A 30 -7.60 -28.51 -9.70
C MET A 30 -7.87 -27.25 -10.51
N LEU A 31 -6.99 -26.91 -11.47
CA LEU A 31 -7.17 -25.78 -12.38
C LEU A 31 -8.41 -25.99 -13.29
N LEU A 32 -8.58 -27.18 -13.85
CA LEU A 32 -9.75 -27.49 -14.69
C LEU A 32 -11.05 -27.44 -13.89
N VAL A 33 -11.06 -27.93 -12.66
CA VAL A 33 -12.24 -27.87 -11.78
C VAL A 33 -12.57 -26.42 -11.41
N SER A 34 -11.57 -25.59 -11.09
CA SER A 34 -11.80 -24.17 -10.76
C SER A 34 -12.32 -23.36 -11.95
N VAL A 35 -11.81 -23.62 -13.16
CA VAL A 35 -12.34 -23.02 -14.39
C VAL A 35 -13.75 -23.51 -14.69
N GLY A 36 -14.03 -24.80 -14.50
CA GLY A 36 -15.37 -25.38 -14.68
C GLY A 36 -16.41 -24.79 -13.71
N ILE A 37 -16.04 -24.61 -12.45
CA ILE A 37 -16.92 -23.97 -11.44
C ILE A 37 -17.14 -22.49 -11.79
N ALA A 38 -16.11 -21.76 -12.22
CA ALA A 38 -16.25 -20.38 -12.67
C ALA A 38 -17.21 -20.29 -13.88
N PHE A 39 -17.13 -21.24 -14.82
CA PHE A 39 -18.01 -21.29 -15.99
C PHE A 39 -19.47 -21.60 -15.62
N LEU A 40 -19.71 -22.42 -14.61
CA LEU A 40 -21.05 -22.73 -14.11
C LEU A 40 -21.66 -21.56 -13.30
N LEU A 41 -20.83 -20.79 -12.59
CA LEU A 41 -21.27 -19.64 -11.80
C LEU A 41 -21.54 -18.38 -12.67
N VAL A 42 -20.90 -18.27 -13.85
CA VAL A 42 -21.10 -17.16 -14.77
C VAL A 42 -22.26 -17.40 -15.75
N GLY A 43 -23.01 -18.52 -15.64
CA GLY A 43 -24.19 -18.82 -16.44
C GLY A 43 -23.86 -19.22 -17.87
N GLY A 44 -23.93 -20.53 -18.11
CA GLY A 44 -23.71 -21.14 -19.40
C GLY A 44 -24.66 -20.68 -20.48
N PHE A 45 -24.12 -20.63 -21.69
CA PHE A 45 -24.77 -20.63 -23.00
C PHE A 45 -26.23 -20.17 -23.09
N GLY A 46 -26.41 -18.93 -23.47
CA GLY A 46 -27.62 -18.49 -24.19
C GLY A 46 -27.22 -18.10 -25.61
N SER A 47 -27.75 -18.83 -26.55
CA SER A 47 -27.61 -18.56 -27.98
C SER A 47 -28.38 -17.31 -28.39
N GLY A 48 -27.77 -16.51 -29.24
CA GLY A 48 -28.47 -15.82 -30.36
C GLY A 48 -28.97 -14.40 -30.07
N ASP A 49 -28.46 -13.56 -30.93
CA ASP A 49 -29.07 -12.43 -31.60
C ASP A 49 -28.80 -11.00 -31.06
N ALA A 50 -28.26 -10.27 -32.03
CA ALA A 50 -28.49 -8.87 -32.35
C ALA A 50 -27.85 -7.82 -31.42
N ALA A 51 -26.92 -7.10 -32.02
CA ALA A 51 -26.43 -5.79 -31.61
C ALA A 51 -27.54 -4.92 -31.00
N SER A 52 -27.43 -4.74 -29.70
CA SER A 52 -28.04 -3.64 -28.98
C SER A 52 -26.89 -2.90 -28.30
N ASP A 53 -26.68 -1.69 -28.75
CA ASP A 53 -25.87 -0.67 -28.14
C ASP A 53 -26.45 -0.40 -26.72
N SER A 54 -26.07 -1.25 -25.76
CA SER A 54 -26.40 -1.05 -24.37
C SER A 54 -25.33 -0.12 -23.82
N ALA A 55 -25.67 1.16 -23.78
CA ALA A 55 -25.00 2.10 -22.90
C ALA A 55 -24.78 1.40 -21.55
N VAL A 56 -23.53 1.19 -21.17
CA VAL A 56 -23.12 0.81 -19.83
C VAL A 56 -23.66 1.90 -18.93
N GLU A 57 -24.75 1.61 -18.21
CA GLU A 57 -25.18 2.50 -17.13
C GLU A 57 -23.97 2.68 -16.21
N PRO A 58 -23.60 3.93 -15.90
CA PRO A 58 -22.52 4.15 -14.95
C PRO A 58 -22.94 3.50 -13.62
N GLU A 59 -22.20 2.44 -13.22
CA GLU A 59 -22.33 1.90 -11.87
C GLU A 59 -22.41 3.06 -10.89
N SER A 60 -23.40 3.05 -10.03
CA SER A 60 -23.72 4.11 -9.08
C SER A 60 -22.45 4.57 -8.37
N VAL A 61 -21.95 5.73 -8.77
CA VAL A 61 -20.90 6.44 -8.03
C VAL A 61 -21.42 6.66 -6.63
N ILE A 62 -20.81 6.02 -5.63
CA ILE A 62 -21.15 6.30 -4.23
C ILE A 62 -20.59 7.69 -3.95
N THR A 63 -21.41 8.70 -4.16
CA THR A 63 -21.11 10.07 -3.79
C THR A 63 -21.44 10.21 -2.31
N GLU A 64 -20.48 10.61 -1.50
CA GLU A 64 -20.70 10.94 -0.10
C GLU A 64 -21.81 11.98 -0.01
N SER A 65 -22.92 11.61 0.65
CA SER A 65 -24.09 12.49 0.77
C SER A 65 -23.72 13.72 1.61
N GLY A 66 -23.84 14.91 1.02
CA GLY A 66 -23.54 16.17 1.70
C GLY A 66 -22.06 16.61 1.64
N TYR A 67 -21.19 15.91 0.94
CA TYR A 67 -19.82 16.38 0.73
C TYR A 67 -19.80 17.67 -0.09
N ASN A 68 -19.16 18.71 0.46
CA ASN A 68 -18.93 19.97 -0.21
C ASN A 68 -17.42 20.20 -0.39
N LYS A 69 -16.95 20.12 -1.64
CA LYS A 69 -15.54 20.29 -1.97
C LYS A 69 -15.02 21.68 -1.60
N GLU A 70 -15.83 22.73 -1.78
CA GLU A 70 -15.40 24.11 -1.54
C GLU A 70 -15.13 24.35 -0.04
N GLU A 71 -15.97 23.81 0.84
CA GLU A 71 -15.81 23.89 2.30
C GLU A 71 -14.61 23.09 2.80
N ASN A 72 -14.25 22.03 2.06
CA ASN A 72 -13.18 21.12 2.43
C ASN A 72 -11.84 21.42 1.76
N THR A 73 -11.79 22.34 0.80
CA THR A 73 -10.55 22.76 0.15
C THR A 73 -9.65 23.52 1.12
N ILE A 74 -8.35 23.20 1.10
CA ILE A 74 -7.34 23.91 1.87
C ILE A 74 -7.03 25.24 1.16
N ASP A 75 -7.09 26.36 1.89
CA ASP A 75 -6.64 27.66 1.37
C ASP A 75 -5.10 27.65 1.27
N THR A 76 -4.60 27.35 0.09
CA THR A 76 -3.15 27.29 -0.16
C THR A 76 -2.45 28.63 0.05
N ALA A 77 -3.16 29.76 -0.08
CA ALA A 77 -2.60 31.09 0.15
C ALA A 77 -2.29 31.31 1.64
N ALA A 78 -3.14 30.80 2.54
CA ALA A 78 -2.93 30.85 3.99
C ALA A 78 -1.74 29.99 4.46
N PHE A 79 -1.29 29.04 3.63
CA PHE A 79 -0.19 28.12 3.90
C PHE A 79 0.95 28.22 2.88
N SER A 80 1.10 29.38 2.23
CA SER A 80 2.10 29.58 1.16
C SER A 80 3.56 29.38 1.59
N SER A 81 3.86 29.48 2.88
CA SER A 81 5.19 29.16 3.43
C SER A 81 5.38 27.67 3.76
N THR A 82 4.32 26.89 3.74
CA THR A 82 4.31 25.47 4.17
C THR A 82 4.05 24.54 2.99
N ILE A 83 3.11 24.89 2.12
CA ILE A 83 2.79 24.12 0.93
C ILE A 83 3.79 24.45 -0.17
N LEU A 84 4.47 23.42 -0.68
CA LEU A 84 5.40 23.58 -1.80
C LEU A 84 4.63 24.05 -3.04
N PRO A 85 5.10 25.12 -3.71
CA PRO A 85 4.48 25.60 -4.94
C PRO A 85 4.72 24.61 -6.09
N GLU A 86 3.88 24.70 -7.11
CA GLU A 86 4.16 24.02 -8.37
C GLU A 86 5.49 24.51 -8.94
N SER A 87 6.30 23.57 -9.41
CA SER A 87 7.61 23.84 -10.01
C SER A 87 7.80 23.01 -11.27
N SER A 88 8.80 23.37 -12.08
CA SER A 88 9.22 22.52 -13.19
C SER A 88 9.79 21.19 -12.68
N ASP A 89 9.76 20.18 -13.53
CA ASP A 89 10.37 18.89 -13.25
C ASP A 89 11.85 19.05 -12.86
N ALA A 90 12.19 18.55 -11.68
CA ALA A 90 13.56 18.59 -11.16
C ALA A 90 14.46 17.46 -11.70
N GLY A 91 13.88 16.52 -12.45
CA GLY A 91 14.58 15.45 -13.14
C GLY A 91 14.98 14.27 -12.24
N GLN A 92 15.57 13.25 -12.89
CA GLN A 92 15.90 11.97 -12.25
C GLN A 92 16.85 12.11 -11.05
N THR A 93 17.80 13.02 -11.09
CA THR A 93 18.72 13.25 -9.97
C THR A 93 17.98 13.62 -8.68
N TYR A 94 16.91 14.41 -8.78
CA TYR A 94 16.10 14.76 -7.61
C TYR A 94 15.41 13.52 -7.03
N VAL A 95 14.90 12.64 -7.89
CA VAL A 95 14.27 11.37 -7.48
C VAL A 95 15.31 10.45 -6.82
N ASP A 96 16.51 10.32 -7.41
CA ASP A 96 17.57 9.44 -6.90
C ASP A 96 18.13 9.90 -5.54
N GLU A 97 18.08 11.20 -5.25
CA GLU A 97 18.49 11.79 -3.96
C GLU A 97 17.38 11.77 -2.90
N THR A 98 16.19 11.30 -3.27
CA THR A 98 14.99 11.25 -2.43
C THR A 98 14.73 9.84 -1.94
N LEU A 99 14.46 9.67 -0.65
CA LEU A 99 13.94 8.42 -0.10
C LEU A 99 12.43 8.56 0.12
N PHE A 100 11.65 7.72 -0.55
CA PHE A 100 10.20 7.68 -0.43
C PHE A 100 9.80 6.71 0.69
N LEU A 101 9.12 7.20 1.70
CA LEU A 101 8.62 6.40 2.82
C LEU A 101 7.08 6.36 2.80
N GLY A 102 6.50 5.21 3.02
CA GLY A 102 5.05 5.15 3.11
C GLY A 102 4.45 3.74 3.18
N ASP A 103 3.20 3.69 2.84
CA ASP A 103 2.36 2.49 2.84
C ASP A 103 2.34 1.78 1.47
N SER A 104 1.22 1.14 1.15
CA SER A 104 1.02 0.49 -0.14
C SER A 104 1.05 1.45 -1.33
N ASN A 105 0.73 2.74 -1.13
CA ASN A 105 0.81 3.74 -2.21
C ASN A 105 2.27 3.95 -2.60
N THR A 106 3.17 4.10 -1.64
CA THR A 106 4.61 4.16 -1.89
C THR A 106 5.13 2.85 -2.52
N ALA A 107 4.67 1.69 -2.04
CA ALA A 107 5.06 0.41 -2.64
C ALA A 107 4.66 0.30 -4.13
N ARG A 108 3.54 0.91 -4.54
CA ARG A 108 3.12 0.94 -5.95
C ARG A 108 4.02 1.79 -6.83
N MET A 109 4.67 2.83 -6.28
CA MET A 109 5.54 3.72 -7.07
C MET A 109 6.66 2.95 -7.76
N TYR A 110 7.27 1.98 -7.09
CA TYR A 110 8.33 1.15 -7.67
C TYR A 110 7.85 -0.18 -8.23
N ARG A 111 6.72 -0.74 -7.73
CA ARG A 111 6.22 -2.05 -8.19
C ARG A 111 5.38 -1.98 -9.46
N MET A 112 4.71 -0.85 -9.70
CA MET A 112 3.70 -0.73 -10.76
C MET A 112 3.96 0.42 -11.73
N PHE A 113 4.65 1.47 -11.29
CA PHE A 113 4.76 2.70 -12.05
C PHE A 113 6.19 3.07 -12.44
N ASP A 114 7.20 2.32 -11.99
CA ASP A 114 8.62 2.57 -12.27
C ASP A 114 9.06 4.03 -11.98
N TYR A 115 8.37 4.71 -11.05
CA TYR A 115 8.65 6.08 -10.68
C TYR A 115 9.94 6.21 -9.86
N CYS A 116 10.24 5.22 -9.05
CA CYS A 116 11.42 5.10 -8.22
C CYS A 116 11.84 3.63 -8.15
N THR A 117 12.94 3.33 -7.46
CA THR A 117 13.48 1.98 -7.33
C THR A 117 13.35 1.46 -5.91
N TYR A 118 13.66 0.18 -5.70
CA TYR A 118 13.75 -0.40 -4.36
C TYR A 118 14.86 0.23 -3.49
N ASP A 119 15.86 0.86 -4.13
CA ASP A 119 16.99 1.45 -3.42
C ASP A 119 16.63 2.80 -2.79
N ASN A 120 15.58 3.48 -3.30
CA ASN A 120 15.15 4.79 -2.82
C ASN A 120 13.67 4.85 -2.42
N ALA A 121 13.04 3.71 -2.17
CA ALA A 121 11.66 3.66 -1.67
C ALA A 121 11.42 2.53 -0.67
N ILE A 122 10.80 2.86 0.44
CA ILE A 122 10.39 1.94 1.50
C ILE A 122 8.88 2.01 1.65
N GLY A 123 8.19 1.08 1.00
CA GLY A 123 6.73 0.96 1.06
C GLY A 123 6.30 -0.26 1.87
N SER A 124 5.67 -0.05 3.02
CA SER A 124 5.15 -1.12 3.88
C SER A 124 3.64 -1.24 3.75
N VAL A 125 3.17 -2.29 3.07
CA VAL A 125 1.74 -2.51 2.78
C VAL A 125 0.93 -2.63 4.07
N GLY A 126 -0.16 -1.87 4.16
CA GLY A 126 -1.06 -1.87 5.32
C GLY A 126 -0.54 -1.06 6.52
N MET A 127 0.64 -0.47 6.44
CA MET A 127 1.21 0.32 7.52
C MET A 127 0.47 1.65 7.68
N SER A 128 0.23 2.06 8.91
CA SER A 128 -0.33 3.36 9.30
C SER A 128 0.74 4.28 9.88
N ALA A 129 0.47 5.58 9.93
CA ALA A 129 1.32 6.57 10.58
C ALA A 129 1.59 6.25 12.06
N LYS A 130 0.62 5.60 12.72
CA LYS A 130 0.71 5.11 14.09
C LYS A 130 1.93 4.21 14.36
N SER A 131 2.39 3.51 13.33
CA SER A 131 3.49 2.55 13.42
C SER A 131 4.84 3.11 12.93
N LEU A 132 4.86 4.34 12.40
CA LEU A 132 6.04 4.94 11.75
C LEU A 132 7.27 4.97 12.67
N ALA A 133 7.09 5.34 13.93
CA ALA A 133 8.19 5.43 14.89
C ALA A 133 8.73 4.07 15.37
N THR A 134 7.89 3.02 15.38
CA THR A 134 8.20 1.81 16.15
C THR A 134 8.27 0.52 15.32
N TYR A 135 7.61 0.46 14.18
CA TYR A 135 7.54 -0.77 13.41
C TYR A 135 8.83 -1.04 12.62
N ALA A 136 9.47 -2.16 12.92
CA ALA A 136 10.66 -2.63 12.21
C ALA A 136 10.23 -3.37 10.93
N CYS A 137 10.21 -2.66 9.80
CA CYS A 137 9.72 -3.17 8.52
C CYS A 137 10.79 -3.17 7.40
N VAL A 138 11.97 -2.66 7.66
CA VAL A 138 13.03 -2.49 6.66
C VAL A 138 14.17 -3.46 6.92
N GLU A 139 14.44 -4.34 5.97
CA GLU A 139 15.63 -5.18 6.00
C GLU A 139 16.76 -4.47 5.24
N LEU A 140 17.82 -4.11 5.96
CA LEU A 140 18.99 -3.49 5.35
C LEU A 140 20.02 -4.55 4.97
N ASN A 141 20.54 -4.46 3.73
CA ASN A 141 21.66 -5.26 3.23
C ASN A 141 21.45 -6.79 3.33
N ASN A 142 20.21 -7.27 3.20
CA ASN A 142 19.85 -8.70 3.32
C ASN A 142 20.41 -9.35 4.61
N SER A 143 20.40 -8.61 5.71
CA SER A 143 21.00 -9.04 6.99
C SER A 143 20.14 -10.01 7.79
N GLY A 144 18.89 -10.24 7.38
CA GLY A 144 17.88 -10.95 8.17
C GLY A 144 17.37 -10.15 9.38
N THR A 145 17.86 -8.93 9.58
CA THR A 145 17.47 -8.05 10.68
C THR A 145 16.63 -6.89 10.18
N TYR A 146 15.47 -6.69 10.78
CA TYR A 146 14.58 -5.60 10.43
C TYR A 146 14.80 -4.40 11.34
N VAL A 147 14.75 -3.20 10.75
CA VAL A 147 14.87 -1.92 11.45
C VAL A 147 13.66 -1.03 11.17
N THR A 148 13.48 0.02 11.98
CA THR A 148 12.46 1.05 11.72
C THR A 148 12.84 1.91 10.51
N MET A 149 11.86 2.61 9.92
CA MET A 149 12.12 3.57 8.83
C MET A 149 13.12 4.65 9.26
N ALA A 150 13.04 5.14 10.50
CA ALA A 150 13.99 6.11 11.03
C ALA A 150 15.45 5.61 11.00
N LYS A 151 15.68 4.37 11.43
CA LYS A 151 17.01 3.76 11.35
C LYS A 151 17.46 3.52 9.91
N ALA A 152 16.53 3.19 9.02
CA ALA A 152 16.84 3.06 7.61
C ALA A 152 17.27 4.40 6.99
N VAL A 153 16.56 5.49 7.29
CA VAL A 153 16.94 6.85 6.86
C VAL A 153 18.35 7.20 7.33
N ALA A 154 18.67 6.94 8.61
CA ALA A 154 20.01 7.20 9.14
C ALA A 154 21.11 6.36 8.46
N GLY A 155 20.79 5.13 8.05
CA GLY A 155 21.72 4.27 7.32
C GLY A 155 21.90 4.65 5.86
N MET A 156 20.84 5.11 5.21
CA MET A 156 20.83 5.47 3.77
C MET A 156 21.28 6.92 3.51
N GLN A 157 21.11 7.81 4.48
CA GLN A 157 21.52 9.22 4.45
C GLN A 157 21.04 9.98 3.20
N PRO A 158 19.73 9.93 2.85
CA PRO A 158 19.21 10.66 1.70
C PRO A 158 19.28 12.17 1.93
N LYS A 159 19.28 12.97 0.86
CA LYS A 159 19.14 14.44 1.01
C LYS A 159 17.77 14.82 1.53
N ARG A 160 16.73 14.12 1.06
CA ARG A 160 15.34 14.36 1.47
C ARG A 160 14.54 13.08 1.64
N VAL A 161 13.51 13.18 2.44
CA VAL A 161 12.54 12.12 2.63
C VAL A 161 11.16 12.64 2.25
N ILE A 162 10.44 11.91 1.41
CA ILE A 162 9.02 12.17 1.14
C ILE A 162 8.20 11.11 1.85
N ILE A 163 7.31 11.54 2.76
CA ILE A 163 6.52 10.64 3.60
C ILE A 163 5.07 10.64 3.15
N THR A 164 4.52 9.46 2.88
CA THR A 164 3.14 9.26 2.41
C THR A 164 2.43 8.22 3.26
N PHE A 165 1.72 8.67 4.30
CA PHE A 165 0.85 7.85 5.13
C PHE A 165 -0.52 8.49 5.30
N GLY A 166 -1.47 7.73 5.78
CA GLY A 166 -2.78 8.21 6.19
C GLY A 166 -3.92 7.39 5.62
N THR A 167 -3.79 6.79 4.45
CA THR A 167 -4.84 5.96 3.85
C THR A 167 -5.26 4.81 4.78
N ASN A 168 -4.31 4.18 5.47
CA ASN A 168 -4.59 3.09 6.43
C ASN A 168 -4.93 3.60 7.84
N ASP A 169 -4.91 4.91 8.05
CA ASP A 169 -5.31 5.56 9.30
C ASP A 169 -6.77 6.02 9.26
N LEU A 170 -7.37 6.13 8.05
CA LEU A 170 -8.75 6.56 7.89
C LEU A 170 -9.71 5.60 8.60
N SER A 171 -10.47 6.12 9.55
CA SER A 171 -11.48 5.37 10.29
C SER A 171 -12.46 6.33 10.95
N PRO A 172 -13.77 6.06 10.95
CA PRO A 172 -14.76 6.93 11.60
C PRO A 172 -14.51 7.16 13.10
N SER A 173 -13.77 6.26 13.75
CA SER A 173 -13.44 6.34 15.18
C SER A 173 -12.08 6.97 15.49
N TYR A 174 -11.26 7.26 14.48
CA TYR A 174 -9.92 7.81 14.67
C TYR A 174 -9.89 9.28 14.25
N LYS A 175 -9.53 10.14 15.18
CA LYS A 175 -9.60 11.59 14.98
C LYS A 175 -8.34 12.12 14.30
N ALA A 176 -8.49 13.16 13.48
CA ALA A 176 -7.38 13.84 12.81
C ALA A 176 -6.28 14.30 13.79
N ALA A 177 -6.65 14.77 14.98
CA ALA A 177 -5.70 15.17 16.01
C ALA A 177 -4.82 14.00 16.53
N ASP A 178 -5.41 12.81 16.70
CA ASP A 178 -4.66 11.62 17.12
C ASP A 178 -3.77 11.10 15.98
N PHE A 179 -4.26 11.18 14.74
CA PHE A 179 -3.49 10.85 13.55
C PHE A 179 -2.24 11.72 13.46
N VAL A 180 -2.39 13.04 13.50
CA VAL A 180 -1.29 14.01 13.42
C VAL A 180 -0.29 13.82 14.55
N LYS A 181 -0.74 13.58 15.77
CA LYS A 181 0.15 13.29 16.91
C LYS A 181 1.04 12.08 16.65
N ASN A 182 0.48 11.00 16.13
CA ASN A 182 1.26 9.80 15.79
C ASN A 182 2.20 10.05 14.62
N TYR A 183 1.75 10.81 13.61
CA TYR A 183 2.57 11.21 12.47
C TYR A 183 3.78 12.02 12.91
N GLN A 184 3.56 13.02 13.77
CA GLN A 184 4.59 13.84 14.36
C GLN A 184 5.63 13.02 15.13
N THR A 185 5.19 12.06 15.96
CA THR A 185 6.10 11.14 16.67
C THR A 185 6.99 10.36 15.70
N GLY A 186 6.42 9.94 14.55
CA GLY A 186 7.18 9.29 13.48
C GLY A 186 8.23 10.21 12.86
N ILE A 187 7.87 11.46 12.55
CA ILE A 187 8.78 12.47 12.02
C ILE A 187 9.91 12.76 13.02
N GLU A 188 9.58 12.97 14.28
CA GLU A 188 10.55 13.23 15.36
C GLU A 188 11.56 12.09 15.47
N SER A 189 11.13 10.83 15.32
CA SER A 189 12.04 9.68 15.32
C SER A 189 13.01 9.69 14.14
N ILE A 190 12.59 10.18 12.97
CA ILE A 190 13.44 10.32 11.78
C ILE A 190 14.45 11.45 11.99
N VAL A 191 14.01 12.61 12.47
CA VAL A 191 14.88 13.76 12.74
C VAL A 191 15.90 13.44 13.82
N GLU A 192 15.51 12.71 14.89
CA GLU A 192 16.45 12.24 15.92
C GLU A 192 17.51 11.32 15.34
N ALA A 193 17.13 10.40 14.44
CA ALA A 193 18.04 9.45 13.84
C ALA A 193 18.95 10.08 12.76
N TYR A 194 18.47 11.08 12.03
CA TYR A 194 19.21 11.77 10.97
C TYR A 194 18.79 13.25 10.84
N PRO A 195 19.37 14.16 11.64
CA PRO A 195 18.94 15.56 11.74
C PRO A 195 19.12 16.42 10.48
N SER A 196 19.95 15.97 9.53
CA SER A 196 20.28 16.75 8.33
C SER A 196 19.31 16.50 7.16
N VAL A 197 18.23 15.75 7.36
CA VAL A 197 17.31 15.36 6.29
C VAL A 197 16.24 16.42 6.10
N ASP A 198 15.98 16.79 4.85
CA ASP A 198 14.81 17.56 4.48
C ASP A 198 13.58 16.63 4.47
N ILE A 199 12.50 17.03 5.14
CA ILE A 199 11.28 16.24 5.20
C ILE A 199 10.16 16.93 4.43
N ILE A 200 9.55 16.18 3.50
CA ILE A 200 8.37 16.57 2.74
C ILE A 200 7.26 15.59 3.07
N ILE A 201 6.07 16.11 3.37
CA ILE A 201 4.89 15.31 3.66
C ILE A 201 3.91 15.42 2.50
N ASN A 202 3.59 14.28 1.90
CA ASN A 202 2.52 14.22 0.92
C ASN A 202 1.16 14.21 1.60
N ALA A 203 0.22 14.95 1.02
CA ALA A 203 -1.19 14.83 1.37
C ALA A 203 -1.69 13.40 1.12
N ILE A 204 -2.66 12.97 1.90
CA ILE A 204 -3.40 11.72 1.66
C ILE A 204 -4.13 11.87 0.32
N PRO A 205 -3.97 10.95 -0.62
CA PRO A 205 -4.64 11.03 -1.90
C PRO A 205 -6.16 10.96 -1.73
N PRO A 206 -6.93 11.57 -2.64
CA PRO A 206 -8.38 11.50 -2.59
C PRO A 206 -8.86 10.06 -2.76
N LEU A 207 -10.02 9.76 -2.19
CA LEU A 207 -10.65 8.45 -2.36
C LEU A 207 -11.05 8.27 -3.83
N GLY A 208 -10.78 7.09 -4.37
CA GLY A 208 -11.27 6.73 -5.69
C GLY A 208 -12.81 6.66 -5.70
N GLN A 209 -13.43 6.93 -6.84
CA GLN A 209 -14.89 6.88 -7.00
C GLN A 209 -15.48 5.52 -6.62
N GLN A 210 -14.72 4.45 -6.82
CA GLN A 210 -15.09 3.09 -6.43
C GLN A 210 -14.11 2.61 -5.36
N HIS A 211 -14.47 2.76 -4.10
CA HIS A 211 -13.73 2.14 -2.99
C HIS A 211 -14.64 1.15 -2.25
N SER A 212 -14.06 0.02 -1.87
CA SER A 212 -14.80 -1.09 -1.25
C SER A 212 -15.27 -0.80 0.19
N ASN A 213 -14.66 0.18 0.86
CA ASN A 213 -14.97 0.52 2.24
C ASN A 213 -15.86 1.76 2.32
N GLN A 214 -17.16 1.54 2.44
CA GLN A 214 -18.18 2.60 2.52
C GLN A 214 -18.12 3.44 3.80
N SER A 215 -17.34 3.04 4.80
CA SER A 215 -17.15 3.82 6.02
C SER A 215 -16.10 4.91 5.89
N LEU A 216 -15.32 4.91 4.80
CA LEU A 216 -14.35 5.95 4.49
C LEU A 216 -15.02 7.07 3.70
N THR A 217 -14.74 8.31 4.06
CA THR A 217 -15.33 9.49 3.45
C THR A 217 -14.25 10.44 2.96
N GLN A 218 -14.52 11.19 1.89
CA GLN A 218 -13.63 12.23 1.40
C GLN A 218 -13.49 13.36 2.43
N THR A 219 -14.58 13.68 3.16
CA THR A 219 -14.53 14.62 4.29
C THR A 219 -13.44 14.25 5.29
N GLN A 220 -13.31 12.99 5.64
CA GLN A 220 -12.28 12.52 6.58
C GLN A 220 -10.87 12.66 6.00
N VAL A 221 -10.68 12.39 4.71
CA VAL A 221 -9.39 12.63 4.02
C VAL A 221 -9.01 14.11 4.12
N ASP A 222 -9.97 14.99 3.84
CA ASP A 222 -9.74 16.44 3.84
C ASP A 222 -9.47 16.99 5.26
N GLU A 223 -10.18 16.48 6.27
CA GLU A 223 -9.90 16.79 7.68
C GLU A 223 -8.47 16.38 8.08
N TYR A 224 -8.02 15.20 7.68
CA TYR A 224 -6.67 14.75 7.97
C TYR A 224 -5.62 15.60 7.23
N ASN A 225 -5.87 15.94 5.96
CA ASN A 225 -4.98 16.80 5.20
C ASN A 225 -4.91 18.23 5.76
N LYS A 226 -6.03 18.79 6.22
CA LYS A 226 -6.04 20.08 6.94
C LYS A 226 -5.18 20.00 8.22
N ALA A 227 -5.32 18.93 8.99
CA ALA A 227 -4.52 18.73 10.19
C ALA A 227 -3.02 18.54 9.89
N LEU A 228 -2.67 17.85 8.80
CA LEU A 228 -1.28 17.70 8.37
C LEU A 228 -0.65 19.04 8.00
N VAL A 229 -1.33 19.89 7.22
CA VAL A 229 -0.76 21.18 6.82
C VAL A 229 -0.61 22.14 8.00
N GLU A 230 -1.53 22.12 8.97
CA GLU A 230 -1.36 22.87 10.22
C GLU A 230 -0.15 22.37 11.03
N MET A 231 0.02 21.07 11.18
CA MET A 231 1.20 20.49 11.82
C MET A 231 2.50 20.93 11.13
N CYS A 232 2.54 20.89 9.80
CA CYS A 232 3.72 21.33 9.05
C CYS A 232 4.01 22.82 9.27
N LYS A 233 2.96 23.67 9.32
CA LYS A 233 3.10 25.11 9.59
C LYS A 233 3.67 25.39 10.99
N GLU A 234 3.27 24.61 11.98
CA GLU A 234 3.76 24.74 13.36
C GLU A 234 5.22 24.33 13.54
N LYS A 235 5.69 23.42 12.69
CA LYS A 235 7.05 22.87 12.78
C LYS A 235 8.08 23.61 11.93
N GLY A 236 7.68 24.42 10.97
CA GLY A 236 8.56 25.21 10.07
C GLY A 236 9.00 24.42 8.89
#